data_a5846a62585dcd9fc784316b029fb52a
#
_entry.id   a5846a62585dcd9fc784316b029fb52a
#
_cell.length_a   1.000
_cell.length_b   1.000
_cell.length_c   1.000
_cell.angle_alpha   90.00
_cell.angle_beta   90.00
_cell.angle_gamma   90.00
#
_symmetry.space_group_name_H-M   'P 1'
#
loop_
_entity.id
_entity.type
_entity.pdbx_description
1 polymer ?
#
loop_
_entity_poly.entity_id
_entity_poly.type
_entity_poly.pdbx_seq_one_letter_code
_entity_poly.pdbx_strand_id
1 'polypeptide(L)' 'MDDLRLTILAYLRIIPAANTDMIARELGLSHRDVQDTLHRMDDDGDVFLRCGWYRLSEAAKTMKRETPAD' A
#
# COMPACT_ATOMS: atom_id res chain seq x y z
N MET A 1 -5.34 -12.59 -7.63
CA MET A 1 -5.23 -12.50 -6.57
C MET A 1 -4.52 -11.38 -6.11
N ASP A 2 -4.86 -10.74 -5.20
CA ASP A 2 -4.28 -9.53 -4.74
C ASP A 2 -3.59 -9.71 -3.43
N ASP A 3 -2.97 -10.85 -3.27
CA ASP A 3 -2.21 -11.09 -2.08
C ASP A 3 -1.13 -10.06 -1.88
N LEU A 4 -0.46 -9.68 -2.95
CA LEU A 4 0.60 -8.69 -2.85
C LEU A 4 0.05 -7.35 -2.42
N ARG A 5 -1.10 -6.98 -2.95
CA ARG A 5 -1.74 -5.74 -2.58
C ARG A 5 -2.11 -5.75 -1.09
N LEU A 6 -2.69 -6.84 -0.62
CA LEU A 6 -3.06 -6.95 0.77
C LEU A 6 -1.84 -6.92 1.69
N THR A 7 -0.76 -7.54 1.25
CA THR A 7 0.48 -7.56 2.01
C THR A 7 1.04 -6.14 2.15
N ILE A 8 1.03 -5.39 1.06
CA ILE A 8 1.53 -4.04 1.08
C ILE A 8 0.64 -3.14 1.94
N LEU A 9 -0.67 -3.33 1.87
CA LEU A 9 -1.57 -2.56 2.68
C LEU A 9 -1.29 -2.80 4.17
N ALA A 10 -1.10 -4.05 4.53
CA ALA A 10 -0.82 -4.39 5.92
C ALA A 10 0.50 -3.75 6.37
N TYR A 11 1.49 -3.78 5.50
CA TYR A 11 2.79 -3.20 5.80
C TYR A 11 2.66 -1.71 6.05
N LEU A 12 1.93 -1.02 5.19
CA LEU A 12 1.79 0.43 5.31
C LEU A 12 0.91 0.86 6.47
N ARG A 13 0.16 -0.05 7.04
CA ARG A 13 -0.59 0.29 8.22
C ARG A 13 0.31 0.38 9.42
N ILE A 14 1.39 -0.37 9.39
CA ILE A 14 2.36 -0.38 10.48
C ILE A 14 3.44 0.65 10.25
N ILE A 15 3.92 0.75 9.03
CA ILE A 15 4.98 1.68 8.65
C ILE A 15 4.34 2.87 7.98
N PRO A 16 4.37 4.05 8.57
CA PRO A 16 3.65 5.22 8.03
C PRO A 16 4.02 5.63 6.63
N ALA A 17 5.25 5.43 6.24
CA ALA A 17 5.68 5.78 4.90
C ALA A 17 6.83 4.89 4.49
N ALA A 18 6.85 4.48 3.24
CA ALA A 18 7.90 3.61 2.74
C ALA A 18 8.04 3.80 1.25
N ASN A 19 9.23 3.55 0.74
CA ASN A 19 9.42 3.61 -0.71
C ASN A 19 9.40 2.19 -1.25
N THR A 20 9.42 2.07 -2.57
CA THR A 20 9.35 0.76 -3.22
C THR A 20 10.48 -0.16 -2.76
N ASP A 21 11.67 0.38 -2.64
CA ASP A 21 12.81 -0.41 -2.26
C ASP A 21 12.66 -0.98 -0.85
N MET A 22 12.19 -0.18 0.06
CA MET A 22 11.97 -0.62 1.44
C MET A 22 10.95 -1.74 1.48
N ILE A 23 9.85 -1.55 0.79
CA ILE A 23 8.79 -2.55 0.79
C ILE A 23 9.28 -3.86 0.20
N ALA A 24 9.97 -3.78 -0.91
CA ALA A 24 10.48 -4.97 -1.57
C ALA A 24 11.45 -5.71 -0.68
N ARG A 25 12.35 -4.99 -0.02
CA ARG A 25 13.31 -5.60 0.82
C ARG A 25 12.70 -6.19 2.07
N GLU A 26 11.86 -5.45 2.73
CA GLU A 26 11.26 -5.91 3.96
C GLU A 26 10.36 -7.11 3.76
N LEU A 27 9.67 -7.17 2.65
CA LEU A 27 8.75 -8.26 2.37
C LEU A 27 9.36 -9.38 1.53
N GLY A 28 10.60 -9.21 1.13
CA GLY A 28 11.27 -10.22 0.31
C GLY A 28 10.65 -10.37 -1.07
N LEU A 29 10.21 -9.26 -1.65
CA LEU A 29 9.54 -9.29 -2.94
C LEU A 29 10.37 -8.63 -4.02
N SER A 30 10.00 -8.89 -5.26
CA SER A 30 10.65 -8.28 -6.38
C SER A 30 10.32 -6.80 -6.43
N HIS A 31 11.33 -5.96 -6.68
CA HIS A 31 11.12 -4.52 -6.76
C HIS A 31 10.09 -4.19 -7.83
N ARG A 32 10.15 -4.89 -8.95
CA ARG A 32 9.22 -4.65 -10.02
C ARG A 32 7.79 -4.99 -9.66
N ASP A 33 7.58 -6.11 -8.98
CA ASP A 33 6.25 -6.50 -8.58
C ASP A 33 5.67 -5.51 -7.60
N VAL A 34 6.49 -5.04 -6.67
CA VAL A 34 6.05 -4.06 -5.69
C VAL A 34 5.71 -2.74 -6.40
N GLN A 35 6.55 -2.33 -7.32
CA GLN A 35 6.32 -1.09 -8.04
C GLN A 35 5.03 -1.14 -8.84
N ASP A 36 4.80 -2.22 -9.57
CA ASP A 36 3.58 -2.37 -10.35
C ASP A 36 2.36 -2.34 -9.46
N THR A 37 2.43 -3.04 -8.33
CA THR A 37 1.31 -3.08 -7.42
C THR A 37 1.04 -1.72 -6.81
N LEU A 38 2.09 -1.00 -6.42
CA LEU A 38 1.93 0.33 -5.87
C LEU A 38 1.32 1.30 -6.87
N HIS A 39 1.69 1.16 -8.14
CA HIS A 39 1.11 2.01 -9.17
C HIS A 39 -0.39 1.76 -9.27
N ARG A 40 -0.81 0.50 -9.19
CA ARG A 40 -2.21 0.20 -9.24
C ARG A 40 -2.95 0.70 -8.03
N MET A 41 -2.33 0.57 -6.87
CA MET A 41 -2.92 1.05 -5.63
C MET A 41 -3.06 2.56 -5.64
N ASP A 42 -2.09 3.23 -6.26
CA ASP A 42 -2.15 4.68 -6.40
C ASP A 42 -3.30 5.08 -7.33
N ASP A 43 -3.46 4.35 -8.42
CA ASP A 43 -4.55 4.61 -9.34
C ASP A 43 -5.89 4.36 -8.69
N ASP A 44 -5.97 3.37 -7.81
CA ASP A 44 -7.19 3.04 -7.13
C ASP A 44 -7.48 3.97 -5.95
N GLY A 45 -6.52 4.77 -5.58
CA GLY A 45 -6.70 5.69 -4.46
C GLY A 45 -6.39 5.08 -3.11
N ASP A 46 -5.75 3.92 -3.07
CA ASP A 46 -5.40 3.28 -1.82
C ASP A 46 -4.17 3.88 -1.18
N VAL A 47 -3.23 4.33 -1.98
CA VAL A 47 -2.01 4.94 -1.49
C VAL A 47 -1.72 6.20 -2.30
N PHE A 48 -0.83 7.03 -1.81
CA PHE A 48 -0.38 8.17 -2.58
C PHE A 48 1.12 8.33 -2.39
N LEU A 49 1.75 8.89 -3.40
CA LEU A 49 3.19 9.08 -3.41
C LEU A 49 3.50 10.52 -3.11
N ARG A 50 4.40 10.76 -2.15
CA ARG A 50 4.78 12.09 -1.83
C ARG A 50 6.24 12.13 -1.52
N CYS A 51 6.99 12.91 -2.27
CA CYS A 51 8.43 13.02 -2.10
C CYS A 51 9.13 11.66 -2.10
N GLY A 52 8.67 10.75 -2.94
CA GLY A 52 9.29 9.44 -3.04
C GLY A 52 8.83 8.42 -2.01
N TRP A 53 7.86 8.80 -1.18
CA TRP A 53 7.37 7.91 -0.14
C TRP A 53 5.89 7.60 -0.36
N TYR A 54 5.55 6.33 -0.27
CA TYR A 54 4.17 5.91 -0.39
C TYR A 54 3.52 5.84 0.98
N ARG A 55 2.30 6.29 1.07
CA ARG A 55 1.54 6.28 2.31
C ARG A 55 0.13 5.83 2.03
N LEU A 56 -0.52 5.25 3.03
CA LEU A 56 -1.91 4.88 2.85
C LEU A 56 -2.77 6.13 2.77
N SER A 57 -3.74 6.11 1.88
CA SER A 57 -4.63 7.24 1.77
C SER A 57 -5.67 7.16 2.87
N GLU A 58 -6.40 8.24 3.07
CA GLU A 58 -7.45 8.25 4.06
C GLU A 58 -8.53 7.26 3.68
N ALA A 59 -8.80 7.14 2.39
CA ALA A 59 -9.81 6.22 1.91
C ALA A 59 -9.45 4.78 2.30
N ALA A 60 -8.20 4.41 2.14
CA ALA A 60 -7.77 3.07 2.47
C ALA A 60 -7.81 2.81 3.96
N LYS A 61 -7.52 3.84 4.75
CA LYS A 61 -7.55 3.68 6.18
C LYS A 61 -8.94 3.48 6.71
N THR A 62 -9.89 4.22 6.15
CA THR A 62 -11.23 4.13 6.64
C THR A 62 -11.97 2.97 6.08
N MET A 63 -11.55 2.53 4.91
CA MET A 63 -12.20 1.45 4.33
C MET A 63 -12.38 0.26 5.20
N LYS A 64 -11.45 0.03 6.04
CA LYS A 64 -11.54 -1.06 6.82
C LYS A 64 -12.57 -0.96 7.86
N ARG A 65 -13.00 0.12 8.22
CA ARG A 65 -13.89 0.19 9.22
C ARG A 65 -15.23 0.21 8.76
N GLU A 66 -15.47 0.05 7.77
CA GLU A 66 -16.63 0.18 7.28
C GLU A 66 -17.58 -0.55 7.67
N THR A 67 -17.96 -0.69 8.01
CA THR A 67 -18.76 -1.34 8.43
C THR A 67 -19.80 -1.19 8.36
N PRO A 68 -20.20 -1.31 8.25
CA PRO A 68 -21.10 -1.20 8.20
C PRO A 68 -22.07 -0.83 8.61
N ALA A 69 -22.25 -0.57 8.72
CA ALA A 69 -22.99 -0.24 9.15
C ALA A 69 -23.83 0.01 8.98
N ASP A 70 -23.95 0.14 8.85
CA ASP A 70 -24.53 0.43 8.87
C ASP A 70 -24.98 0.51 8.82
#